data_c4735e1ce1b4e506505fc97135ddb352
#
_entry.id   c4735e1ce1b4e506505fc97135ddb352
#
_cell.length_a   1.000
_cell.length_b   1.000
_cell.length_c   1.000
_cell.angle_alpha   90.00
_cell.angle_beta   90.00
_cell.angle_gamma   90.00
#
_symmetry.space_group_name_H-M   'P 1'
#
loop_
_entity.id
_entity.type
_entity.pdbx_description
1 polymer ?
#
loop_
_entity_poly.entity_id
_entity_poly.type
_entity_poly.pdbx_seq_one_letter_code
_entity_poly.pdbx_strand_id
1 'polypeptide(L)'
;MALVLTGCGGADVGDAPTEHKSFALNGKTLTIRAGHSSVELVPADVQKVEVTRRVDGWVMFGSGPEPRWDMEDDTLTLKVKCDALISDCVSEHRVKVPRGVRVVVEGDDGRITASGFDTPLSLTADNGRVTVRDSSGPLELKSDNGRITGERISAPSVSAQSDNGRVQLDFTSVPDRVDTVSDNGGIVVVLPGGGTKYSVDASADNGRVSVDVPRGEGSRHVVRARSGNGEIDVRSAN
;
A
#
# COMPACT_ATOMS: atom_id res chain seq x y z
N MET A 1 -51.35 3.20 -2.86
CA MET A 1 -50.21 4.09 -2.71
C MET A 1 -49.09 3.26 -2.13
N ALA A 2 -48.20 2.74 -3.00
CA ALA A 2 -47.09 1.87 -2.58
C ALA A 2 -45.91 2.78 -2.26
N LEU A 3 -45.47 2.80 -1.00
CA LEU A 3 -44.18 3.39 -0.61
C LEU A 3 -43.05 2.49 -1.14
N VAL A 4 -42.37 2.96 -2.14
CA VAL A 4 -41.05 2.37 -2.52
C VAL A 4 -40.05 2.92 -1.53
N LEU A 5 -39.64 2.09 -0.56
CA LEU A 5 -38.46 2.32 0.26
C LEU A 5 -37.25 2.07 -0.63
N THR A 6 -36.72 3.13 -1.25
CA THR A 6 -35.36 3.07 -1.82
C THR A 6 -34.41 2.98 -0.65
N GLY A 7 -33.76 1.81 -0.50
CA GLY A 7 -32.72 1.60 0.49
C GLY A 7 -31.60 2.63 0.28
N CYS A 8 -31.06 3.16 1.38
CA CYS A 8 -29.80 3.91 1.38
C CYS A 8 -28.68 2.94 0.93
N GLY A 9 -28.40 2.92 -0.37
CA GLY A 9 -27.15 2.31 -0.87
C GLY A 9 -25.98 3.18 -0.45
N GLY A 10 -24.91 2.57 0.11
CA GLY A 10 -23.66 3.28 0.32
C GLY A 10 -23.09 3.78 -1.01
N ALA A 11 -22.21 4.78 -0.96
CA ALA A 11 -21.52 5.28 -2.14
C ALA A 11 -20.66 4.17 -2.77
N ASP A 12 -20.77 3.97 -4.09
CA ASP A 12 -20.05 2.97 -4.86
C ASP A 12 -19.58 3.56 -6.19
N VAL A 13 -18.28 3.53 -6.42
CA VAL A 13 -17.65 4.06 -7.64
C VAL A 13 -17.84 3.16 -8.88
N GLY A 14 -18.47 1.99 -8.75
CA GLY A 14 -18.62 1.03 -9.85
C GLY A 14 -19.23 1.63 -11.11
N ASP A 15 -20.29 2.40 -10.97
CA ASP A 15 -21.03 3.07 -12.06
C ASP A 15 -20.68 4.57 -12.22
N ALA A 16 -19.74 5.08 -11.40
CA ALA A 16 -19.36 6.49 -11.45
C ALA A 16 -18.67 6.85 -12.77
N PRO A 17 -18.88 8.05 -13.32
CA PRO A 17 -18.19 8.54 -14.50
C PRO A 17 -16.68 8.50 -14.34
N THR A 18 -16.02 8.05 -15.39
CA THR A 18 -14.55 8.00 -15.41
C THR A 18 -14.01 9.29 -15.98
N GLU A 19 -13.13 9.96 -15.23
CA GLU A 19 -12.43 11.16 -15.67
C GLU A 19 -10.93 10.88 -15.84
N HIS A 20 -10.30 11.59 -16.77
CA HIS A 20 -8.88 11.41 -17.09
C HIS A 20 -8.14 12.74 -17.08
N LYS A 21 -6.95 12.76 -16.51
CA LYS A 21 -6.05 13.92 -16.54
C LYS A 21 -4.59 13.47 -16.58
N SER A 22 -3.76 14.23 -17.31
CA SER A 22 -2.32 14.00 -17.37
C SER A 22 -1.57 15.17 -16.78
N PHE A 23 -0.50 14.86 -16.04
CA PHE A 23 0.33 15.85 -15.37
C PHE A 23 1.79 15.69 -15.82
N ALA A 24 2.47 16.82 -16.06
CA ALA A 24 3.90 16.80 -16.29
C ALA A 24 4.64 16.44 -15.00
N LEU A 25 5.66 15.59 -15.13
CA LEU A 25 6.60 15.29 -14.07
C LEU A 25 7.97 15.80 -14.52
N ASN A 26 8.61 16.65 -13.72
CA ASN A 26 9.87 17.27 -14.08
C ASN A 26 11.07 16.54 -13.46
N GLY A 27 10.88 15.93 -12.30
CA GLY A 27 11.89 15.17 -11.58
C GLY A 27 11.84 13.67 -11.82
N LYS A 28 12.58 12.93 -10.99
CA LYS A 28 12.62 11.47 -10.98
C LYS A 28 11.87 10.86 -9.78
N THR A 29 11.18 11.69 -9.01
CA THR A 29 10.38 11.27 -7.87
C THR A 29 9.00 11.88 -8.00
N LEU A 30 7.98 11.04 -7.94
CA LEU A 30 6.58 11.44 -7.84
C LEU A 30 6.14 11.27 -6.39
N THR A 31 5.68 12.35 -5.77
CA THR A 31 5.00 12.30 -4.48
C THR A 31 3.49 12.34 -4.71
N ILE A 32 2.73 11.47 -4.05
CA ILE A 32 1.26 11.45 -4.12
C ILE A 32 0.71 11.63 -2.72
N ARG A 33 -0.11 12.66 -2.54
CA ARG A 33 -0.89 12.88 -1.32
C ARG A 33 -2.34 12.51 -1.58
N ALA A 34 -2.75 11.38 -1.05
CA ALA A 34 -4.09 10.85 -1.18
C ALA A 34 -4.82 10.99 0.16
N GLY A 35 -5.77 11.90 0.26
CA GLY A 35 -6.62 12.02 1.44
C GLY A 35 -7.47 10.77 1.65
N HIS A 36 -8.79 10.90 1.77
CA HIS A 36 -9.73 9.76 1.89
C HIS A 36 -9.97 9.05 0.55
N SER A 37 -8.90 8.70 -0.16
CA SER A 37 -8.96 8.18 -1.54
C SER A 37 -8.20 6.88 -1.68
N SER A 38 -8.79 5.90 -2.38
CA SER A 38 -8.06 4.71 -2.79
C SER A 38 -7.20 4.99 -4.02
N VAL A 39 -5.95 4.50 -4.02
CA VAL A 39 -4.99 4.73 -5.09
C VAL A 39 -4.42 3.41 -5.60
N GLU A 40 -4.53 3.19 -6.90
CA GLU A 40 -3.88 2.10 -7.62
C GLU A 40 -2.76 2.67 -8.50
N LEU A 41 -1.54 2.15 -8.32
CA LEU A 41 -0.33 2.60 -8.99
C LEU A 41 0.22 1.52 -9.91
N VAL A 42 0.51 1.87 -11.14
CA VAL A 42 1.17 0.99 -12.10
C VAL A 42 2.22 1.75 -12.91
N PRO A 43 3.41 1.20 -13.15
CA PRO A 43 4.35 1.77 -14.08
C PRO A 43 3.84 1.56 -15.51
N ALA A 44 4.05 2.53 -16.38
CA ALA A 44 3.60 2.47 -17.75
C ALA A 44 4.58 3.18 -18.70
N ASP A 45 4.50 2.83 -20.00
CA ASP A 45 5.29 3.47 -21.05
C ASP A 45 4.64 4.79 -21.49
N VAL A 46 4.60 5.74 -20.55
CA VAL A 46 4.02 7.08 -20.70
C VAL A 46 5.06 8.15 -20.39
N GLN A 47 4.90 9.35 -20.94
CA GLN A 47 5.80 10.48 -20.69
C GLN A 47 5.32 11.40 -19.56
N LYS A 48 4.05 11.28 -19.18
CA LYS A 48 3.40 12.08 -18.15
C LYS A 48 2.72 11.15 -17.16
N VAL A 49 2.51 11.64 -15.96
CA VAL A 49 1.66 10.94 -14.99
C VAL A 49 0.22 11.01 -15.49
N GLU A 50 -0.39 9.85 -15.77
CA GLU A 50 -1.79 9.76 -16.21
C GLU A 50 -2.65 9.29 -15.05
N VAL A 51 -3.67 10.06 -14.73
CA VAL A 51 -4.59 9.76 -13.64
C VAL A 51 -5.99 9.52 -14.20
N THR A 52 -6.54 8.38 -13.83
CA THR A 52 -7.96 8.06 -14.03
C THR A 52 -8.64 8.14 -12.67
N ARG A 53 -9.77 8.84 -12.60
CA ARG A 53 -10.53 9.05 -11.39
C ARG A 53 -11.97 8.61 -11.55
N ARG A 54 -12.51 8.01 -10.50
CA ARG A 54 -13.94 7.81 -10.28
C ARG A 54 -14.30 8.37 -8.91
N VAL A 55 -15.38 9.09 -8.83
CA VAL A 55 -15.89 9.67 -7.57
C VAL A 55 -17.37 9.44 -7.51
N ASP A 56 -17.82 8.91 -6.39
CA ASP A 56 -19.24 8.80 -6.06
C ASP A 56 -19.46 9.29 -4.63
N GLY A 57 -20.66 9.71 -4.34
CA GLY A 57 -21.02 10.11 -3.00
C GLY A 57 -22.26 11.01 -2.95
N TRP A 58 -22.77 11.10 -1.74
CA TRP A 58 -23.91 11.96 -1.44
C TRP A 58 -23.64 12.73 -0.14
N VAL A 59 -24.25 13.89 -0.05
CA VAL A 59 -24.19 14.76 1.14
C VAL A 59 -25.58 15.18 1.54
N MET A 60 -25.82 15.31 2.86
CA MET A 60 -27.03 15.85 3.43
C MET A 60 -26.69 17.01 4.36
N PHE A 61 -27.30 18.16 4.13
CA PHE A 61 -27.02 19.42 4.86
C PHE A 61 -25.55 19.86 4.75
N GLY A 62 -25.07 20.08 3.52
CA GLY A 62 -23.72 20.51 3.26
C GLY A 62 -23.39 20.66 1.78
N SER A 63 -22.09 20.62 1.45
CA SER A 63 -21.55 20.65 0.08
C SER A 63 -20.62 19.47 -0.20
N GLY A 64 -20.58 19.06 -1.46
CA GLY A 64 -19.70 17.98 -1.95
C GLY A 64 -20.48 16.91 -2.74
N PRO A 65 -19.81 15.89 -3.27
CA PRO A 65 -18.35 15.71 -3.28
C PRO A 65 -17.61 16.75 -4.14
N GLU A 66 -16.55 17.34 -3.59
CA GLU A 66 -15.66 18.27 -4.31
C GLU A 66 -14.31 17.59 -4.55
N PRO A 67 -14.13 16.93 -5.69
CA PRO A 67 -12.89 16.24 -5.98
C PRO A 67 -11.81 17.18 -6.50
N ARG A 68 -10.60 17.08 -5.94
CA ARG A 68 -9.42 17.82 -6.38
C ARG A 68 -8.33 16.88 -6.85
N TRP A 69 -7.68 17.25 -7.94
CA TRP A 69 -6.47 16.61 -8.46
C TRP A 69 -5.59 17.65 -9.14
N ASP A 70 -4.52 17.97 -8.51
CA ASP A 70 -3.54 18.94 -8.98
C ASP A 70 -2.12 18.43 -8.77
N MET A 71 -1.20 18.93 -9.56
CA MET A 71 0.23 18.64 -9.50
C MET A 71 0.98 19.95 -9.28
N GLU A 72 1.75 20.01 -8.22
CA GLU A 72 2.65 21.12 -7.90
C GLU A 72 3.99 20.53 -7.42
N ASP A 73 5.09 20.99 -7.99
CA ASP A 73 6.45 20.53 -7.65
C ASP A 73 6.60 19.00 -7.56
N ASP A 74 6.13 18.29 -8.61
CA ASP A 74 6.12 16.82 -8.68
C ASP A 74 5.32 16.14 -7.56
N THR A 75 4.46 16.88 -6.86
CA THR A 75 3.53 16.39 -5.85
C THR A 75 2.11 16.39 -6.42
N LEU A 76 1.55 15.20 -6.61
CA LEU A 76 0.18 14.98 -7.04
C LEU A 76 -0.74 14.90 -5.82
N THR A 77 -1.64 15.86 -5.69
CA THR A 77 -2.67 15.86 -4.64
C THR A 77 -3.96 15.26 -5.16
N LEU A 78 -4.47 14.23 -4.49
CA LEU A 78 -5.70 13.51 -4.78
C LEU A 78 -6.60 13.58 -3.55
N LYS A 79 -7.65 14.41 -3.59
CA LYS A 79 -8.56 14.61 -2.45
C LYS A 79 -9.99 14.69 -2.90
N VAL A 80 -10.91 14.22 -2.06
CA VAL A 80 -12.33 14.49 -2.16
C VAL A 80 -12.77 15.15 -0.86
N LYS A 81 -13.40 16.29 -0.97
CA LYS A 81 -13.94 17.03 0.17
C LYS A 81 -15.45 16.89 0.20
N CYS A 82 -15.97 16.47 1.33
CA CYS A 82 -17.39 16.36 1.59
C CYS A 82 -17.69 17.06 2.92
N ASP A 83 -18.07 18.34 2.84
CA ASP A 83 -18.39 19.17 4.00
C ASP A 83 -19.87 19.08 4.29
N ALA A 84 -20.30 18.09 5.06
CA ALA A 84 -21.69 17.91 5.43
C ALA A 84 -21.85 17.27 6.80
N LEU A 85 -23.00 17.46 7.44
CA LEU A 85 -23.32 16.79 8.70
C LEU A 85 -23.45 15.29 8.53
N ILE A 86 -23.92 14.83 7.37
CA ILE A 86 -24.00 13.43 6.98
C ILE A 86 -23.51 13.34 5.54
N SER A 87 -22.51 12.54 5.29
CA SER A 87 -21.95 12.31 3.95
C SER A 87 -21.37 10.91 3.84
N ASP A 88 -21.44 10.37 2.63
CA ASP A 88 -20.73 9.16 2.23
C ASP A 88 -20.10 9.45 0.87
N CYS A 89 -18.77 9.57 0.83
CA CYS A 89 -18.03 9.94 -0.36
C CYS A 89 -16.86 9.02 -0.54
N VAL A 90 -16.78 8.39 -1.68
CA VAL A 90 -15.69 7.50 -2.06
C VAL A 90 -15.02 7.97 -3.33
N SER A 91 -13.72 7.78 -3.43
CA SER A 91 -12.97 8.07 -4.64
C SER A 91 -11.90 7.02 -4.89
N GLU A 92 -11.76 6.68 -6.16
CA GLU A 92 -10.72 5.78 -6.64
C GLU A 92 -9.90 6.47 -7.72
N HIS A 93 -8.59 6.36 -7.57
CA HIS A 93 -7.63 6.91 -8.51
C HIS A 93 -6.72 5.80 -9.02
N ARG A 94 -6.65 5.65 -10.33
CA ARG A 94 -5.63 4.83 -10.97
C ARG A 94 -4.58 5.74 -11.58
N VAL A 95 -3.34 5.58 -11.14
CA VAL A 95 -2.21 6.41 -11.54
C VAL A 95 -1.22 5.57 -12.34
N LYS A 96 -1.04 5.91 -13.60
CA LYS A 96 0.05 5.39 -14.43
C LYS A 96 1.26 6.29 -14.28
N VAL A 97 2.34 5.70 -13.82
CA VAL A 97 3.59 6.39 -13.55
C VAL A 97 4.60 6.10 -14.66
N PRO A 98 5.30 7.08 -15.20
CA PRO A 98 6.39 6.83 -16.14
C PRO A 98 7.42 5.85 -15.55
N ARG A 99 7.97 4.95 -16.36
CA ARG A 99 9.01 4.01 -15.90
C ARG A 99 10.24 4.76 -15.41
N GLY A 100 10.97 4.17 -14.47
CA GLY A 100 12.20 4.74 -13.90
C GLY A 100 11.94 5.83 -12.85
N VAL A 101 10.70 6.09 -12.47
CA VAL A 101 10.32 7.08 -11.46
C VAL A 101 10.18 6.42 -10.10
N ARG A 102 10.83 7.00 -9.08
CA ARG A 102 10.59 6.68 -7.67
C ARG A 102 9.21 7.20 -7.26
N VAL A 103 8.47 6.44 -6.47
CA VAL A 103 7.15 6.87 -5.98
C VAL A 103 7.12 6.91 -4.47
N VAL A 104 6.59 8.01 -3.94
CA VAL A 104 6.27 8.22 -2.53
C VAL A 104 4.77 8.47 -2.43
N VAL A 105 4.06 7.71 -1.59
CA VAL A 105 2.63 7.90 -1.34
C VAL A 105 2.39 8.15 0.14
N GLU A 106 1.65 9.20 0.43
CA GLU A 106 1.11 9.55 1.74
C GLU A 106 -0.41 9.51 1.65
N GLY A 107 -1.05 8.54 2.29
CA GLY A 107 -2.50 8.34 2.28
C GLY A 107 -3.08 8.37 3.69
N ASP A 108 -4.28 8.97 3.85
CA ASP A 108 -4.97 9.00 5.13
C ASP A 108 -5.80 7.69 5.31
N ASP A 109 -6.99 7.58 4.70
CA ASP A 109 -7.97 6.50 4.94
C ASP A 109 -8.25 5.62 3.73
N GLY A 110 -7.42 5.60 2.73
CA GLY A 110 -7.66 4.84 1.51
C GLY A 110 -6.81 3.57 1.41
N ARG A 111 -7.18 2.72 0.44
CA ARG A 111 -6.33 1.61 0.05
C ARG A 111 -5.25 2.11 -0.90
N ILE A 112 -4.00 1.76 -0.62
CA ILE A 112 -2.88 1.97 -1.53
C ILE A 112 -2.49 0.63 -2.13
N THR A 113 -2.55 0.52 -3.45
CA THR A 113 -2.11 -0.68 -4.19
C THR A 113 -1.07 -0.27 -5.22
N ALA A 114 0.09 -0.91 -5.23
CA ALA A 114 1.14 -0.71 -6.23
C ALA A 114 1.52 -2.05 -6.85
N SER A 115 1.67 -2.11 -8.17
CA SER A 115 2.01 -3.36 -8.85
C SER A 115 3.03 -3.13 -9.97
N GLY A 116 4.03 -4.03 -10.09
CA GLY A 116 4.95 -4.08 -11.21
C GLY A 116 6.07 -3.04 -11.20
N PHE A 117 6.43 -2.49 -10.05
CA PHE A 117 7.50 -1.49 -9.93
C PHE A 117 8.88 -2.14 -9.79
N ASP A 118 9.82 -1.65 -10.57
CA ASP A 118 11.26 -1.94 -10.51
C ASP A 118 12.07 -0.81 -9.84
N THR A 119 11.42 0.29 -9.50
CA THR A 119 11.97 1.47 -8.83
C THR A 119 11.59 1.49 -7.34
N PRO A 120 12.31 2.26 -6.50
CA PRO A 120 11.97 2.39 -5.09
C PRO A 120 10.54 2.91 -4.87
N LEU A 121 9.81 2.24 -3.96
CA LEU A 121 8.49 2.62 -3.48
C LEU A 121 8.54 2.93 -1.98
N SER A 122 7.97 4.06 -1.57
CA SER A 122 7.69 4.40 -0.17
C SER A 122 6.19 4.67 -0.04
N LEU A 123 5.46 3.79 0.65
CA LEU A 123 4.00 3.83 0.76
C LEU A 123 3.61 3.92 2.23
N THR A 124 2.97 5.00 2.61
CA THR A 124 2.47 5.26 3.96
C THR A 124 0.96 5.45 3.95
N ALA A 125 0.25 4.80 4.87
CA ALA A 125 -1.18 4.97 5.08
C ALA A 125 -1.47 5.07 6.58
N ASP A 126 -2.31 6.02 7.01
CA ASP A 126 -2.70 6.12 8.41
C ASP A 126 -3.71 5.01 8.76
N ASN A 127 -4.87 4.98 8.10
CA ASN A 127 -5.92 4.01 8.38
C ASN A 127 -6.23 3.10 7.16
N GLY A 128 -5.25 2.85 6.32
CA GLY A 128 -5.45 2.17 5.06
C GLY A 128 -4.68 0.86 4.92
N ARG A 129 -5.12 0.05 3.97
CA ARG A 129 -4.38 -1.14 3.58
C ARG A 129 -3.34 -0.78 2.54
N VAL A 130 -2.10 -1.21 2.76
CA VAL A 130 -1.01 -1.11 1.78
C VAL A 130 -0.79 -2.47 1.14
N THR A 131 -0.87 -2.54 -0.18
CA THR A 131 -0.63 -3.77 -0.94
C THR A 131 0.38 -3.51 -2.06
N VAL A 132 1.43 -4.32 -2.11
CA VAL A 132 2.43 -4.27 -3.20
C VAL A 132 2.49 -5.64 -3.87
N ARG A 133 2.47 -5.65 -5.21
CA ARG A 133 2.54 -6.88 -6.00
C ARG A 133 3.61 -6.80 -7.08
N ASP A 134 4.22 -7.95 -7.41
CA ASP A 134 5.08 -8.10 -8.58
C ASP A 134 6.16 -7.01 -8.69
N SER A 135 6.75 -6.60 -7.56
CA SER A 135 7.70 -5.48 -7.52
C SER A 135 9.10 -5.94 -7.15
N SER A 136 10.09 -5.35 -7.83
CA SER A 136 11.52 -5.70 -7.70
C SER A 136 12.39 -4.56 -7.16
N GLY A 137 11.88 -3.32 -7.14
CA GLY A 137 12.56 -2.19 -6.51
C GLY A 137 12.51 -2.26 -4.97
N PRO A 138 13.41 -1.56 -4.26
CA PRO A 138 13.37 -1.45 -2.80
C PRO A 138 12.01 -0.94 -2.29
N LEU A 139 11.52 -1.52 -1.18
CA LEU A 139 10.21 -1.21 -0.62
C LEU A 139 10.33 -0.66 0.81
N GLU A 140 9.65 0.45 1.06
CA GLU A 140 9.38 1.01 2.37
C GLU A 140 7.87 1.14 2.56
N LEU A 141 7.29 0.35 3.45
CA LEU A 141 5.85 0.21 3.62
C LEU A 141 5.47 0.53 5.06
N LYS A 142 4.54 1.45 5.25
CA LYS A 142 4.08 1.82 6.58
C LYS A 142 2.56 1.92 6.62
N SER A 143 1.97 1.45 7.72
CA SER A 143 0.56 1.69 8.03
C SER A 143 0.36 1.77 9.54
N ASP A 144 -0.32 2.81 10.02
CA ASP A 144 -0.59 2.91 11.45
C ASP A 144 -1.71 1.92 11.84
N ASN A 145 -2.85 1.95 11.14
CA ASN A 145 -4.01 1.10 11.45
C ASN A 145 -4.45 0.23 10.26
N GLY A 146 -3.54 -0.49 9.64
CA GLY A 146 -3.90 -1.28 8.48
C GLY A 146 -2.98 -2.47 8.22
N ARG A 147 -3.44 -3.33 7.32
CA ARG A 147 -2.66 -4.48 6.88
C ARG A 147 -1.67 -4.07 5.80
N ILE A 148 -0.45 -4.54 5.92
CA ILE A 148 0.55 -4.48 4.86
C ILE A 148 0.66 -5.86 4.20
N THR A 149 0.55 -5.91 2.88
CA THR A 149 0.65 -7.14 2.11
C THR A 149 1.62 -6.95 0.93
N GLY A 150 2.65 -7.78 0.87
CA GLY A 150 3.56 -7.91 -0.26
C GLY A 150 3.38 -9.27 -0.91
N GLU A 151 2.99 -9.31 -2.18
CA GLU A 151 2.75 -10.53 -2.95
C GLU A 151 3.72 -10.64 -4.12
N ARG A 152 4.37 -11.78 -4.27
CA ARG A 152 5.36 -12.06 -5.34
C ARG A 152 6.45 -10.99 -5.44
N ILE A 153 7.05 -10.68 -4.29
CA ILE A 153 8.10 -9.66 -4.17
C ILE A 153 9.45 -10.24 -4.59
N SER A 154 10.15 -9.53 -5.46
CA SER A 154 11.54 -9.83 -5.84
C SER A 154 12.53 -8.73 -5.42
N ALA A 155 12.09 -7.79 -4.60
CA ALA A 155 12.89 -6.69 -4.07
C ALA A 155 14.08 -7.17 -3.23
N PRO A 156 15.26 -6.57 -3.38
CA PRO A 156 16.43 -6.91 -2.58
C PRO A 156 16.29 -6.44 -1.13
N SER A 157 15.54 -5.39 -0.88
CA SER A 157 15.30 -4.86 0.47
C SER A 157 13.85 -4.46 0.68
N VAL A 158 13.28 -4.87 1.81
CA VAL A 158 11.93 -4.52 2.24
C VAL A 158 11.95 -4.10 3.71
N SER A 159 11.41 -2.91 3.98
CA SER A 159 11.05 -2.46 5.32
C SER A 159 9.53 -2.35 5.40
N ALA A 160 8.90 -3.01 6.37
CA ALA A 160 7.45 -2.98 6.55
C ALA A 160 7.10 -2.80 8.03
N GLN A 161 6.37 -1.73 8.34
CA GLN A 161 5.98 -1.38 9.69
C GLN A 161 4.47 -1.14 9.79
N SER A 162 3.82 -1.78 10.78
CA SER A 162 2.43 -1.51 11.12
C SER A 162 2.28 -1.39 12.63
N ASP A 163 1.59 -0.34 13.11
CA ASP A 163 1.33 -0.22 14.53
C ASP A 163 0.19 -1.17 14.94
N ASN A 164 -0.94 -1.14 14.20
CA ASN A 164 -2.11 -1.98 14.51
C ASN A 164 -2.56 -2.79 13.27
N GLY A 165 -1.74 -3.74 12.84
CA GLY A 165 -2.11 -4.54 11.68
C GLY A 165 -1.15 -5.69 11.40
N ARG A 166 -1.60 -6.60 10.56
CA ARG A 166 -0.77 -7.73 10.12
C ARG A 166 0.17 -7.29 8.99
N VAL A 167 1.42 -7.71 9.08
CA VAL A 167 2.39 -7.65 7.99
C VAL A 167 2.53 -9.03 7.36
N GLN A 168 2.33 -9.12 6.05
CA GLN A 168 2.49 -10.37 5.29
C GLN A 168 3.31 -10.09 4.04
N LEU A 169 4.45 -10.76 3.90
CA LEU A 169 5.37 -10.61 2.78
C LEU A 169 5.65 -11.97 2.16
N ASP A 170 5.45 -12.09 0.86
CA ASP A 170 5.72 -13.28 0.06
C ASP A 170 6.76 -12.96 -1.02
N PHE A 171 7.93 -13.61 -0.92
CA PHE A 171 9.08 -13.37 -1.78
C PHE A 171 9.24 -14.46 -2.83
N THR A 172 9.45 -14.04 -4.08
CA THR A 172 9.80 -14.91 -5.21
C THR A 172 11.29 -14.98 -5.48
N SER A 173 12.05 -14.03 -4.94
CA SER A 173 13.53 -13.99 -5.03
C SER A 173 14.10 -13.80 -3.65
N VAL A 174 15.33 -14.32 -3.44
CA VAL A 174 16.04 -14.21 -2.16
C VAL A 174 16.36 -12.74 -1.85
N PRO A 175 15.77 -12.16 -0.79
CA PRO A 175 16.08 -10.78 -0.40
C PRO A 175 17.45 -10.70 0.31
N ASP A 176 18.12 -9.57 0.20
CA ASP A 176 19.31 -9.26 1.00
C ASP A 176 18.91 -8.82 2.40
N ARG A 177 17.80 -8.05 2.52
CA ARG A 177 17.35 -7.51 3.79
C ARG A 177 15.83 -7.42 3.89
N VAL A 178 15.28 -7.96 4.96
CA VAL A 178 13.87 -7.81 5.35
C VAL A 178 13.83 -7.32 6.80
N ASP A 179 13.22 -6.15 7.03
CA ASP A 179 12.95 -5.61 8.36
C ASP A 179 11.44 -5.44 8.51
N THR A 180 10.85 -6.16 9.47
CA THR A 180 9.41 -6.08 9.73
C THR A 180 9.12 -5.79 11.19
N VAL A 181 8.21 -4.86 11.43
CA VAL A 181 7.75 -4.50 12.78
C VAL A 181 6.23 -4.44 12.80
N SER A 182 5.62 -4.97 13.86
CA SER A 182 4.21 -4.76 14.15
C SER A 182 4.01 -4.65 15.65
N ASP A 183 3.41 -3.55 16.13
CA ASP A 183 3.19 -3.40 17.57
C ASP A 183 2.03 -4.31 18.03
N ASN A 184 0.91 -4.29 17.29
CA ASN A 184 -0.28 -5.10 17.59
C ASN A 184 -0.74 -5.87 16.35
N GLY A 185 -0.04 -6.94 16.01
CA GLY A 185 -0.41 -7.77 14.87
C GLY A 185 0.62 -8.85 14.55
N GLY A 186 0.19 -9.84 13.77
CA GLY A 186 1.06 -10.92 13.35
C GLY A 186 1.94 -10.54 12.16
N ILE A 187 3.10 -11.16 12.09
CA ILE A 187 4.04 -11.03 10.98
C ILE A 187 4.20 -12.38 10.29
N VAL A 188 4.03 -12.43 8.99
CA VAL A 188 4.28 -13.61 8.17
C VAL A 188 5.25 -13.23 7.06
N VAL A 189 6.39 -13.92 7.01
CA VAL A 189 7.39 -13.76 5.95
C VAL A 189 7.61 -15.12 5.28
N VAL A 190 7.25 -15.21 4.01
CA VAL A 190 7.46 -16.39 3.18
C VAL A 190 8.65 -16.13 2.27
N LEU A 191 9.71 -16.89 2.44
CA LEU A 191 10.97 -16.76 1.70
C LEU A 191 11.07 -17.85 0.64
N PRO A 192 11.79 -17.61 -0.47
CA PRO A 192 11.99 -18.65 -1.48
C PRO A 192 12.62 -19.90 -0.90
N GLY A 193 12.14 -21.06 -1.33
CA GLY A 193 12.79 -22.34 -1.09
C GLY A 193 14.17 -22.44 -1.77
N GLY A 194 14.89 -23.57 -1.60
CA GLY A 194 16.14 -23.82 -2.33
C GLY A 194 17.41 -23.79 -1.48
N GLY A 195 17.28 -23.86 -0.16
CA GLY A 195 18.43 -24.07 0.74
C GLY A 195 19.29 -22.83 1.02
N THR A 196 18.91 -21.64 0.57
CA THR A 196 19.54 -20.39 0.98
C THR A 196 19.46 -20.22 2.48
N LYS A 197 20.58 -19.93 3.12
CA LYS A 197 20.63 -19.67 4.57
C LYS A 197 20.39 -18.20 4.86
N TYR A 198 19.61 -17.94 5.90
CA TYR A 198 19.27 -16.60 6.36
C TYR A 198 19.79 -16.35 7.78
N SER A 199 20.24 -15.13 8.05
CA SER A 199 20.47 -14.64 9.41
C SER A 199 19.11 -14.09 9.92
N VAL A 200 18.44 -14.85 10.80
CA VAL A 200 17.08 -14.50 11.27
C VAL A 200 17.13 -14.04 12.71
N ASP A 201 16.64 -12.82 12.97
CA ASP A 201 16.38 -12.22 14.28
C ASP A 201 14.88 -11.99 14.40
N ALA A 202 14.17 -12.88 15.09
CA ALA A 202 12.73 -12.82 15.26
C ALA A 202 12.37 -12.83 16.75
N SER A 203 11.62 -11.83 17.20
CA SER A 203 11.20 -11.68 18.59
C SER A 203 9.79 -11.15 18.72
N ALA A 204 9.01 -11.72 19.64
CA ALA A 204 7.70 -11.23 20.03
C ALA A 204 7.66 -11.07 21.55
N ASP A 205 7.15 -9.91 22.03
CA ASP A 205 7.01 -9.68 23.47
C ASP A 205 5.87 -10.56 24.02
N ASN A 206 4.73 -10.58 23.31
CA ASN A 206 3.57 -11.43 23.62
C ASN A 206 3.11 -12.14 22.37
N GLY A 207 3.51 -13.41 22.21
CA GLY A 207 3.14 -14.20 21.05
C GLY A 207 4.06 -15.37 20.81
N ARG A 208 3.76 -16.11 19.76
CA ARG A 208 4.57 -17.26 19.33
C ARG A 208 5.51 -16.81 18.20
N VAL A 209 6.73 -17.31 18.24
CA VAL A 209 7.70 -17.15 17.14
C VAL A 209 7.99 -18.51 16.54
N SER A 210 7.74 -18.64 15.24
CA SER A 210 8.06 -19.80 14.42
C SER A 210 9.02 -19.40 13.32
N VAL A 211 10.12 -20.14 13.18
CA VAL A 211 11.11 -19.91 12.13
C VAL A 211 11.48 -21.23 11.49
N ASP A 212 10.96 -21.45 10.27
CA ASP A 212 11.14 -22.67 9.47
C ASP A 212 11.83 -22.31 8.13
N VAL A 213 13.07 -21.84 8.24
CA VAL A 213 13.97 -21.56 7.11
C VAL A 213 15.37 -22.02 7.45
N PRO A 214 16.21 -22.39 6.46
CA PRO A 214 17.63 -22.68 6.70
C PRO A 214 18.33 -21.47 7.31
N ARG A 215 18.95 -21.66 8.50
CA ARG A 215 19.65 -20.58 9.21
C ARG A 215 21.16 -20.65 9.00
N GLY A 216 21.81 -19.49 8.98
CA GLY A 216 23.25 -19.36 8.94
C GLY A 216 23.72 -18.09 9.62
N GLU A 217 24.50 -18.24 10.70
CA GLU A 217 25.15 -17.09 11.33
C GLU A 217 26.08 -16.41 10.33
N GLY A 218 26.00 -15.07 10.25
CA GLY A 218 26.81 -14.28 9.30
C GLY A 218 26.33 -14.33 7.85
N SER A 219 25.14 -14.91 7.56
CA SER A 219 24.55 -14.78 6.23
C SER A 219 24.34 -13.31 5.86
N ARG A 220 24.64 -12.96 4.60
CA ARG A 220 24.32 -11.62 4.05
C ARG A 220 22.82 -11.38 3.90
N HIS A 221 22.02 -12.46 3.86
CA HIS A 221 20.56 -12.40 3.76
C HIS A 221 19.97 -12.28 5.16
N VAL A 222 19.55 -11.08 5.54
CA VAL A 222 19.12 -10.76 6.90
C VAL A 222 17.62 -10.61 6.96
N VAL A 223 16.98 -11.30 7.90
CA VAL A 223 15.56 -11.16 8.19
C VAL A 223 15.38 -10.77 9.65
N ARG A 224 14.80 -9.60 9.89
CA ARG A 224 14.40 -9.13 11.22
C ARG A 224 12.90 -9.02 11.29
N ALA A 225 12.31 -9.61 12.33
CA ALA A 225 10.88 -9.56 12.55
C ALA A 225 10.60 -9.31 14.04
N ARG A 226 9.90 -8.23 14.36
CA ARG A 226 9.55 -7.87 15.75
C ARG A 226 8.09 -7.60 15.89
N SER A 227 7.46 -8.24 16.87
CA SER A 227 6.07 -7.98 17.24
C SER A 227 5.96 -7.68 18.73
N GLY A 228 5.21 -6.64 19.12
CA GLY A 228 4.82 -6.43 20.50
C GLY A 228 3.78 -7.47 20.93
N ASN A 229 2.66 -7.53 20.21
CA ASN A 229 1.56 -8.45 20.50
C ASN A 229 1.12 -9.18 19.23
N GLY A 230 1.67 -10.36 18.96
CA GLY A 230 1.28 -11.15 17.79
C GLY A 230 2.21 -12.32 17.51
N GLU A 231 1.78 -13.15 16.58
CA GLU A 231 2.54 -14.32 16.13
C GLU A 231 3.48 -13.92 14.98
N ILE A 232 4.71 -14.41 15.04
CA ILE A 232 5.69 -14.27 13.95
C ILE A 232 5.90 -15.65 13.32
N ASP A 233 5.71 -15.72 12.00
CA ASP A 233 5.96 -16.90 11.18
C ASP A 233 6.91 -16.55 10.03
N VAL A 234 8.13 -17.08 10.09
CA VAL A 234 9.13 -16.96 9.01
C VAL A 234 9.37 -18.35 8.44
N ARG A 235 8.93 -18.58 7.20
CA ARG A 235 8.96 -19.91 6.59
C ARG A 235 9.40 -19.90 5.14
N SER A 236 9.84 -21.05 4.64
CA SER A 236 10.09 -21.24 3.22
C SER A 236 8.79 -21.44 2.46
N ALA A 237 8.75 -21.01 1.21
CA ALA A 237 7.72 -21.41 0.27
C ALA A 237 7.81 -22.92 0.00
N ASN A 238 6.66 -23.58 -0.12
CA ASN A 238 6.56 -24.99 -0.47
C ASN A 238 6.89 -25.23 -1.94
#